data_906da0cb79ea952c0c9f7b231f546824
#
_entry.id   906da0cb79ea952c0c9f7b231f546824
#
_cell.length_a   1.000
_cell.length_b   1.000
_cell.length_c   1.000
_cell.angle_alpha   90.00
_cell.angle_beta   90.00
_cell.angle_gamma   90.00
#
_symmetry.space_group_name_H-M   'P 1'
#
loop_
_entity.id
_entity.type
_entity.pdbx_description
1 polymer ?
#
loop_
_entity_poly.entity_id
_entity_poly.type
_entity_poly.pdbx_seq_one_letter_code
_entity_poly.pdbx_strand_id
1 'polypeptide(L)'
;MGVRSLGGVGGIGLSSSITGTETYYAGGGSGGGGEWTPQPNGASVNGGLGGGGTGRTGNYNSNLSTAGTPNTGGGGGGAYQYGRGGGSGVVILRMPSNHSIASVGSGLTYTQSVVGAYRVYIFTAGAGTITV
;
A
#
# COMPACT_ATOMS: atom_id res chain seq x y z
N MET A 1 20.66 24.73 19.44
CA MET A 1 19.64 24.55 18.38
C MET A 1 19.58 23.07 18.07
N GLY A 2 18.48 22.38 18.40
CA GLY A 2 18.31 20.97 18.07
C GLY A 2 18.11 20.80 16.56
N VAL A 3 18.85 19.87 15.98
CA VAL A 3 18.73 19.54 14.55
C VAL A 3 17.39 18.79 14.38
N ARG A 4 16.51 19.29 13.54
CA ARG A 4 15.26 18.61 13.19
C ARG A 4 15.60 17.35 12.40
N SER A 5 15.36 16.19 12.95
CA SER A 5 15.45 14.94 12.21
C SER A 5 14.11 14.68 11.53
N LEU A 6 14.03 15.00 10.26
CA LEU A 6 12.91 14.57 9.41
C LEU A 6 13.11 13.08 9.05
N GLY A 7 12.05 12.31 9.10
CA GLY A 7 12.07 10.96 8.56
C GLY A 7 12.34 10.97 7.05
N GLY A 8 12.87 9.87 6.51
CA GLY A 8 13.02 9.69 5.07
C GLY A 8 11.66 9.51 4.38
N VAL A 9 11.56 9.98 3.13
CA VAL A 9 10.40 9.71 2.27
C VAL A 9 10.31 8.22 1.94
N GLY A 10 9.11 7.71 1.71
CA GLY A 10 8.89 6.34 1.27
C GLY A 10 9.42 6.10 -0.15
N GLY A 11 10.03 4.95 -0.38
CA GLY A 11 10.46 4.53 -1.71
C GLY A 11 9.26 4.32 -2.64
N ILE A 12 9.41 4.69 -3.91
CA ILE A 12 8.40 4.46 -4.94
C ILE A 12 8.30 2.96 -5.20
N GLY A 13 7.07 2.43 -5.26
CA GLY A 13 6.79 1.07 -5.67
C GLY A 13 6.97 0.86 -7.17
N LEU A 14 6.59 -0.32 -7.63
CA LEU A 14 6.67 -0.68 -9.05
C LEU A 14 5.33 -0.45 -9.73
N SER A 15 5.35 0.19 -10.91
CA SER A 15 4.15 0.34 -11.73
C SER A 15 3.86 -0.92 -12.55
N SER A 16 2.57 -1.18 -12.79
CA SER A 16 2.10 -2.27 -13.64
C SER A 16 0.82 -1.87 -14.34
N SER A 17 0.72 -2.21 -15.63
CA SER A 17 -0.51 -2.05 -16.43
C SER A 17 -1.31 -3.35 -16.54
N ILE A 18 -1.11 -4.30 -15.64
CA ILE A 18 -1.76 -5.61 -15.66
C ILE A 18 -3.30 -5.51 -15.63
N THR A 19 -3.84 -4.47 -14.97
CA THR A 19 -5.28 -4.20 -14.87
C THR A 19 -5.84 -3.37 -16.04
N GLY A 20 -5.00 -2.99 -17.01
CA GLY A 20 -5.36 -2.11 -18.11
C GLY A 20 -5.08 -0.63 -17.87
N THR A 21 -4.81 -0.24 -16.63
CA THR A 21 -4.40 1.11 -16.22
C THR A 21 -3.09 1.01 -15.45
N GLU A 22 -2.16 1.92 -15.72
CA GLU A 22 -0.90 1.95 -14.97
C GLU A 22 -1.18 2.27 -13.49
N THR A 23 -0.76 1.37 -12.62
CA THR A 23 -0.98 1.45 -11.18
C THR A 23 0.31 1.07 -10.45
N TYR A 24 0.67 1.83 -9.42
CA TYR A 24 1.83 1.52 -8.58
C TYR A 24 1.44 0.62 -7.43
N TYR A 25 2.33 -0.33 -7.08
CA TYR A 25 2.18 -1.29 -5.97
C TYR A 25 3.44 -1.31 -5.13
N ALA A 26 3.30 -1.74 -3.88
CA ALA A 26 4.39 -1.94 -2.93
C ALA A 26 5.24 -0.68 -2.66
N GLY A 27 4.60 0.48 -2.58
CA GLY A 27 5.26 1.72 -2.16
C GLY A 27 5.70 1.65 -0.71
N GLY A 28 6.90 2.14 -0.40
CA GLY A 28 7.42 2.20 0.96
C GLY A 28 6.68 3.23 1.82
N GLY A 29 6.46 2.92 3.09
CA GLY A 29 6.05 3.92 4.07
C GLY A 29 7.18 4.90 4.35
N SER A 30 6.87 6.12 4.72
CA SER A 30 7.89 7.09 5.14
C SER A 30 8.27 6.94 6.60
N GLY A 31 9.46 7.38 6.93
CA GLY A 31 9.96 7.40 8.31
C GLY A 31 9.23 8.44 9.17
N GLY A 32 9.19 8.18 10.48
CA GLY A 32 8.89 9.19 11.48
C GLY A 32 10.16 9.92 11.88
N GLY A 33 10.06 11.15 12.34
CA GLY A 33 11.16 11.89 12.95
C GLY A 33 10.84 12.24 14.40
N GLY A 34 11.89 12.26 15.25
CA GLY A 34 11.77 12.72 16.62
C GLY A 34 12.15 14.19 16.73
N GLU A 35 11.40 14.94 17.51
CA GLU A 35 11.81 16.26 17.94
C GLU A 35 11.58 16.40 19.44
N TRP A 36 12.59 16.93 20.13
CA TRP A 36 12.54 17.15 21.59
C TRP A 36 11.69 18.37 21.98
N THR A 37 11.25 19.18 21.02
CA THR A 37 10.42 20.36 21.27
C THR A 37 8.96 20.13 20.94
N PRO A 38 8.02 20.58 21.79
CA PRO A 38 6.59 20.47 21.52
C PRO A 38 6.20 21.28 20.28
N GLN A 39 6.06 20.62 19.15
CA GLN A 39 5.42 21.23 17.97
C GLN A 39 4.02 20.64 17.85
N PRO A 40 2.96 21.45 17.94
CA PRO A 40 1.57 20.94 17.93
C PRO A 40 1.17 20.28 16.60
N ASN A 41 1.94 20.49 15.53
CA ASN A 41 1.66 19.94 14.21
C ASN A 41 2.96 19.51 13.52
N GLY A 42 3.49 18.34 13.89
CA GLY A 42 4.69 17.79 13.24
C GLY A 42 4.57 17.74 11.71
N ALA A 43 5.70 17.88 11.01
CA ALA A 43 5.72 17.80 9.56
C ALA A 43 5.33 16.39 9.08
N SER A 44 4.57 16.33 8.00
CA SER A 44 4.28 15.09 7.29
C SER A 44 5.43 14.73 6.37
N VAL A 45 5.74 13.46 6.30
CA VAL A 45 6.68 12.90 5.32
C VAL A 45 5.91 11.93 4.45
N ASN A 46 5.94 12.13 3.14
CA ASN A 46 5.12 11.35 2.24
C ASN A 46 5.62 9.92 2.10
N GLY A 47 4.68 8.98 2.12
CA GLY A 47 4.92 7.62 1.65
C GLY A 47 5.15 7.57 0.14
N GLY A 48 5.73 6.50 -0.34
CA GLY A 48 5.99 6.28 -1.76
C GLY A 48 4.71 5.95 -2.55
N LEU A 49 4.74 6.26 -3.84
CA LEU A 49 3.69 5.81 -4.78
C LEU A 49 3.57 4.29 -4.72
N GLY A 50 2.34 3.78 -4.78
CA GLY A 50 2.05 2.36 -4.60
C GLY A 50 1.56 2.04 -3.20
N GLY A 51 0.95 3.01 -2.53
CA GLY A 51 0.22 2.81 -1.28
C GLY A 51 1.05 2.98 -0.01
N GLY A 52 2.21 3.62 -0.10
CA GLY A 52 3.01 3.93 1.09
C GLY A 52 2.30 4.91 2.03
N GLY A 53 2.29 4.58 3.32
CA GLY A 53 1.72 5.42 4.37
C GLY A 53 2.60 6.63 4.71
N THR A 54 1.95 7.73 5.07
CA THR A 54 2.60 8.99 5.48
C THR A 54 3.08 8.90 6.91
N GLY A 55 4.34 9.22 7.12
CA GLY A 55 4.92 9.37 8.46
C GLY A 55 4.76 10.76 9.02
N ARG A 56 4.98 10.88 10.33
CA ARG A 56 4.89 12.15 11.06
C ARG A 56 6.08 12.37 11.95
N THR A 57 6.55 13.61 11.97
CA THR A 57 7.56 14.11 12.91
C THR A 57 6.86 14.87 14.03
N GLY A 58 7.42 14.82 15.26
CA GLY A 58 6.95 15.65 16.38
C GLY A 58 6.32 14.88 17.53
N ASN A 59 6.13 15.57 18.65
CA ASN A 59 5.74 15.03 19.93
C ASN A 59 4.29 14.53 20.01
N TYR A 60 4.10 13.47 20.77
CA TYR A 60 2.89 12.98 21.44
C TYR A 60 1.64 12.69 20.61
N ASN A 61 1.43 13.24 19.42
CA ASN A 61 0.26 12.97 18.59
C ASN A 61 0.62 12.14 17.36
N SER A 62 1.13 10.94 17.59
CA SER A 62 1.47 9.95 16.56
C SER A 62 0.27 9.42 15.76
N ASN A 63 -0.95 9.83 16.13
CA ASN A 63 -2.18 9.40 15.44
C ASN A 63 -2.36 9.97 14.03
N LEU A 64 -1.46 10.83 13.58
CA LEU A 64 -1.53 11.47 12.27
C LEU A 64 -0.72 10.75 11.18
N SER A 65 0.11 9.75 11.55
CA SER A 65 0.68 8.85 10.55
C SER A 65 -0.40 7.95 9.97
N THR A 66 -0.23 7.52 8.72
CA THR A 66 -1.21 6.69 8.03
C THR A 66 -0.70 5.28 7.79
N ALA A 67 -1.60 4.33 7.80
CA ALA A 67 -1.31 2.97 7.35
C ALA A 67 -1.03 2.95 5.84
N GLY A 68 -0.43 1.89 5.36
CA GLY A 68 -0.35 1.61 3.94
C GLY A 68 -1.75 1.41 3.35
N THR A 69 -1.91 1.78 2.09
CA THR A 69 -3.17 1.63 1.37
C THR A 69 -3.52 0.15 1.20
N PRO A 70 -4.74 -0.28 1.54
CA PRO A 70 -5.18 -1.65 1.32
C PRO A 70 -5.07 -2.08 -0.15
N ASN A 71 -4.79 -3.37 -0.38
CA ASN A 71 -4.67 -4.00 -1.70
C ASN A 71 -3.56 -3.42 -2.59
N THR A 72 -2.52 -2.87 -1.98
CA THR A 72 -1.33 -2.38 -2.68
C THR A 72 -0.04 -3.02 -2.21
N GLY A 73 -0.04 -3.62 -1.02
CA GLY A 73 1.18 -4.08 -0.36
C GLY A 73 2.09 -2.94 0.11
N GLY A 74 1.56 -1.73 0.25
CA GLY A 74 2.33 -0.57 0.67
C GLY A 74 2.73 -0.63 2.15
N GLY A 75 3.89 -0.07 2.50
CA GLY A 75 4.37 0.04 3.88
C GLY A 75 3.59 1.08 4.69
N GLY A 76 3.53 0.91 6.00
CA GLY A 76 2.93 1.90 6.90
C GLY A 76 3.86 3.06 7.22
N GLY A 77 3.32 4.23 7.52
CA GLY A 77 4.07 5.41 7.91
C GLY A 77 4.60 5.31 9.34
N GLY A 78 5.81 5.80 9.54
CA GLY A 78 6.45 5.91 10.85
C GLY A 78 5.94 7.10 11.66
N ALA A 79 6.09 7.01 12.97
CA ALA A 79 5.85 8.11 13.90
C ALA A 79 6.77 7.94 15.12
N TYR A 80 6.83 8.97 15.95
CA TYR A 80 7.71 8.97 17.12
C TYR A 80 7.45 7.80 18.07
N GLN A 81 6.19 7.52 18.38
CA GLN A 81 5.83 6.46 19.33
C GLN A 81 5.18 5.24 18.66
N TYR A 82 4.33 5.44 17.66
CA TYR A 82 3.56 4.36 17.05
C TYR A 82 3.57 4.47 15.53
N GLY A 83 4.30 3.58 14.89
CA GLY A 83 4.19 3.37 13.45
C GLY A 83 2.84 2.77 13.08
N ARG A 84 2.48 2.84 11.81
CA ARG A 84 1.26 2.24 11.26
C ARG A 84 1.55 0.96 10.51
N GLY A 85 0.55 0.09 10.47
CA GLY A 85 0.65 -1.16 9.71
C GLY A 85 0.74 -0.93 8.21
N GLY A 86 1.34 -1.87 7.49
CA GLY A 86 1.30 -1.89 6.03
C GLY A 86 -0.12 -2.17 5.52
N GLY A 87 -0.37 -1.83 4.27
CA GLY A 87 -1.57 -2.20 3.53
C GLY A 87 -1.57 -3.69 3.17
N SER A 88 -2.76 -4.28 3.03
CA SER A 88 -2.88 -5.64 2.49
C SER A 88 -2.30 -5.72 1.08
N GLY A 89 -1.81 -6.90 0.70
CA GLY A 89 -1.40 -7.21 -0.66
C GLY A 89 -2.59 -7.49 -1.58
N VAL A 90 -2.27 -7.71 -2.84
CA VAL A 90 -3.21 -8.11 -3.89
C VAL A 90 -2.56 -9.15 -4.79
N VAL A 91 -3.34 -10.11 -5.29
CA VAL A 91 -2.91 -11.02 -6.36
C VAL A 91 -3.72 -10.71 -7.60
N ILE A 92 -3.04 -10.48 -8.72
CA ILE A 92 -3.69 -10.15 -9.98
C ILE A 92 -3.29 -11.19 -11.02
N LEU A 93 -4.29 -11.80 -11.64
CA LEU A 93 -4.10 -12.73 -12.75
C LEU A 93 -4.69 -12.13 -14.01
N ARG A 94 -3.92 -12.17 -15.08
CA ARG A 94 -4.36 -11.74 -16.43
C ARG A 94 -4.16 -12.89 -17.41
N MET A 95 -5.21 -13.19 -18.14
CA MET A 95 -5.20 -14.24 -19.18
C MET A 95 -5.97 -13.77 -20.41
N PRO A 96 -5.80 -14.40 -21.58
CA PRO A 96 -6.62 -14.11 -22.74
C PRO A 96 -8.12 -14.22 -22.43
N SER A 97 -8.95 -13.35 -23.01
CA SER A 97 -10.39 -13.27 -22.67
C SER A 97 -11.18 -14.54 -23.00
N ASN A 98 -10.65 -15.39 -23.92
CA ASN A 98 -11.23 -16.71 -24.24
C ASN A 98 -10.88 -17.81 -23.22
N HIS A 99 -10.07 -17.49 -22.20
CA HIS A 99 -9.77 -18.36 -21.07
C HIS A 99 -10.45 -17.82 -19.81
N SER A 100 -10.76 -18.69 -18.89
CA SER A 100 -11.31 -18.32 -17.59
C SER A 100 -10.82 -19.30 -16.52
N ILE A 101 -10.80 -18.82 -15.27
CA ILE A 101 -10.62 -19.71 -14.12
C ILE A 101 -11.82 -20.67 -14.08
N ALA A 102 -11.57 -21.96 -14.06
CA ALA A 102 -12.60 -23.00 -14.04
C ALA A 102 -13.31 -23.04 -12.68
N SER A 103 -12.57 -22.83 -11.59
CA SER A 103 -13.16 -22.71 -10.25
C SER A 103 -12.35 -21.81 -9.35
N VAL A 104 -13.04 -21.09 -8.47
CA VAL A 104 -12.46 -20.24 -7.41
C VAL A 104 -12.96 -20.75 -6.06
N GLY A 105 -12.06 -21.02 -5.15
CA GLY A 105 -12.40 -21.47 -3.80
C GLY A 105 -13.28 -20.46 -3.07
N SER A 106 -14.28 -20.95 -2.34
CA SER A 106 -15.30 -20.13 -1.66
C SER A 106 -14.73 -19.17 -0.58
N GLY A 107 -13.49 -19.42 -0.14
CA GLY A 107 -12.80 -18.54 0.82
C GLY A 107 -12.09 -17.34 0.21
N LEU A 108 -12.10 -17.19 -1.13
CA LEU A 108 -11.42 -16.10 -1.82
C LEU A 108 -12.38 -14.94 -2.15
N THR A 109 -11.94 -13.72 -1.87
CA THR A 109 -12.63 -12.49 -2.30
C THR A 109 -11.93 -11.94 -3.52
N TYR A 110 -12.66 -11.80 -4.62
CA TYR A 110 -12.10 -11.33 -5.88
C TYR A 110 -13.10 -10.53 -6.72
N THR A 111 -12.57 -9.80 -7.68
CA THR A 111 -13.34 -9.19 -8.78
C THR A 111 -12.81 -9.69 -10.11
N GLN A 112 -13.66 -9.69 -11.13
CA GLN A 112 -13.32 -10.07 -12.50
C GLN A 112 -13.77 -8.99 -13.46
N SER A 113 -12.93 -8.69 -14.45
CA SER A 113 -13.27 -7.77 -15.54
C SER A 113 -12.65 -8.26 -16.85
N VAL A 114 -13.16 -7.72 -17.97
CA VAL A 114 -12.55 -7.91 -19.30
C VAL A 114 -12.00 -6.56 -19.75
N VAL A 115 -10.73 -6.54 -20.09
CA VAL A 115 -10.00 -5.34 -20.52
C VAL A 115 -9.35 -5.63 -21.87
N GLY A 116 -9.96 -5.13 -22.93
CA GLY A 116 -9.55 -5.46 -24.30
C GLY A 116 -9.65 -6.96 -24.57
N ALA A 117 -8.55 -7.56 -25.02
CA ALA A 117 -8.46 -9.00 -25.33
C ALA A 117 -8.13 -9.86 -24.08
N TYR A 118 -8.22 -9.31 -22.88
CA TYR A 118 -7.79 -9.99 -21.66
C TYR A 118 -8.88 -10.02 -20.60
N ARG A 119 -8.89 -11.10 -19.82
CA ARG A 119 -9.66 -11.25 -18.60
C ARG A 119 -8.73 -11.05 -17.42
N VAL A 120 -9.13 -10.22 -16.45
CA VAL A 120 -8.35 -9.86 -15.28
C VAL A 120 -9.12 -10.26 -14.03
N TYR A 121 -8.46 -10.98 -13.15
CA TYR A 121 -8.96 -11.33 -11.81
C TYR A 121 -8.10 -10.63 -10.77
N ILE A 122 -8.74 -9.97 -9.81
CA ILE A 122 -8.09 -9.25 -8.71
C ILE A 122 -8.56 -9.86 -7.40
N PHE A 123 -7.67 -10.57 -6.71
CA PHE A 123 -7.93 -11.20 -5.42
C PHE A 123 -7.44 -10.27 -4.31
N THR A 124 -8.35 -9.88 -3.42
CA THR A 124 -8.09 -8.88 -2.37
C THR A 124 -8.10 -9.45 -0.97
N ALA A 125 -8.63 -10.66 -0.76
CA ALA A 125 -8.66 -11.30 0.54
C ALA A 125 -8.93 -12.81 0.43
N GLY A 126 -8.68 -13.50 1.54
CA GLY A 126 -9.03 -14.90 1.73
C GLY A 126 -7.88 -15.87 1.51
N ALA A 127 -8.22 -17.15 1.67
CA ALA A 127 -7.34 -18.29 1.39
C ALA A 127 -8.14 -19.34 0.64
N GLY A 128 -7.51 -19.97 -0.35
CA GLY A 128 -8.18 -20.98 -1.17
C GLY A 128 -7.36 -21.35 -2.39
N THR A 129 -7.93 -22.19 -3.22
CA THR A 129 -7.34 -22.64 -4.49
C THR A 129 -8.13 -22.11 -5.66
N ILE A 130 -7.45 -21.93 -6.78
CA ILE A 130 -8.05 -21.68 -8.09
C ILE A 130 -7.64 -22.80 -9.04
N THR A 131 -8.53 -23.16 -9.94
CA THR A 131 -8.24 -24.09 -11.06
C THR A 131 -8.38 -23.32 -12.37
N VAL A 132 -7.40 -23.42 -13.25
CA VAL A 132 -7.34 -22.77 -14.57
C VAL A 132 -7.62 -23.76 -15.65
#